data_e23f5ca98d4e5f3fc7cb4c017cf3d41a
#
_entry.id   e23f5ca98d4e5f3fc7cb4c017cf3d41a
#
_cell.length_a   1.000
_cell.length_b   1.000
_cell.length_c   1.000
_cell.angle_alpha   90.00
_cell.angle_beta   90.00
_cell.angle_gamma   90.00
#
_symmetry.space_group_name_H-M   'P 1'
#
loop_
_entity.id
_entity.type
_entity.pdbx_description
1 polymer ?
#
loop_
_entity_poly.entity_id
_entity_poly.type
_entity_poly.pdbx_seq_one_letter_code
_entity_poly.pdbx_strand_id
1 'polypeptide(L)'
;MLEDFLIVHKQILPDYYPRVVEARNMLEENPELSVSDVVKKVGISRSTYYKYKDYIYLPEDGSFGQRKAVLNMILSHRAGVLSSVLNALSGFGTSVLTISQSIPIGNKANVSISLDISNLSCSVEAMMADLKKVGGVKSLQLSSID
;
A
#
# COMPACT_ATOMS: atom_id res chain seq x y z
N MET A 1 -12.85 -8.66 2.36
CA MET A 1 -11.93 -8.36 3.46
C MET A 1 -12.39 -7.19 4.33
N LEU A 2 -13.03 -6.17 3.78
CA LEU A 2 -13.63 -5.11 4.59
C LEU A 2 -14.93 -5.52 5.29
N GLU A 3 -15.53 -6.62 4.88
CA GLU A 3 -16.79 -7.14 5.43
C GLU A 3 -16.70 -7.50 6.92
N ASP A 4 -15.50 -7.80 7.39
CA ASP A 4 -15.25 -8.17 8.79
C ASP A 4 -14.89 -6.99 9.69
N PHE A 5 -14.89 -5.75 9.16
CA PHE A 5 -14.46 -4.56 9.90
C PHE A 5 -15.55 -3.50 9.96
N LEU A 6 -15.52 -2.75 11.05
CA LEU A 6 -16.34 -1.56 11.23
C LEU A 6 -15.44 -0.34 11.39
N ILE A 7 -15.83 0.78 10.83
CA ILE A 7 -15.17 2.07 11.08
C ILE A 7 -15.89 2.73 12.27
N VAL A 8 -15.13 2.99 13.33
CA VAL A 8 -15.67 3.50 14.58
C VAL A 8 -14.89 4.73 15.02
N HIS A 9 -15.58 5.78 15.48
CA HIS A 9 -14.94 6.97 16.00
C HIS A 9 -14.23 6.68 17.32
N LYS A 10 -13.00 7.18 17.48
CA LYS A 10 -12.15 6.91 18.65
C LYS A 10 -12.82 7.25 19.99
N GLN A 11 -13.66 8.28 20.03
CA GLN A 11 -14.31 8.74 21.27
C GLN A 11 -15.23 7.71 21.94
N ILE A 12 -15.78 6.77 21.16
CA ILE A 12 -16.66 5.71 21.69
C ILE A 12 -15.93 4.41 21.99
N LEU A 13 -14.64 4.34 21.70
CA LEU A 13 -13.82 3.17 21.97
C LEU A 13 -13.19 3.25 23.37
N PRO A 14 -12.91 2.09 24.00
CA PRO A 14 -12.05 2.06 25.18
C PRO A 14 -10.70 2.73 24.89
N ASP A 15 -10.17 3.43 25.86
CA ASP A 15 -8.90 4.17 25.74
C ASP A 15 -7.69 3.27 25.51
N TYR A 16 -7.77 1.98 25.85
CA TYR A 16 -6.68 1.04 25.65
C TYR A 16 -6.52 0.60 24.19
N TYR A 17 -7.51 0.78 23.30
CA TYR A 17 -7.36 0.41 21.90
C TYR A 17 -6.24 1.19 21.19
N PRO A 18 -6.16 2.52 21.28
CA PRO A 18 -5.02 3.25 20.73
C PRO A 18 -3.68 2.83 21.35
N ARG A 19 -3.67 2.45 22.63
CA ARG A 19 -2.47 1.99 23.31
C ARG A 19 -1.95 0.64 22.79
N VAL A 20 -2.85 -0.23 22.36
CA VAL A 20 -2.47 -1.50 21.71
C VAL A 20 -1.71 -1.23 20.41
N VAL A 21 -2.20 -0.29 19.59
CA VAL A 21 -1.52 0.12 18.36
C VAL A 21 -0.16 0.75 18.66
N GLU A 22 -0.09 1.62 19.64
CA GLU A 22 1.17 2.26 20.08
C GLU A 22 2.19 1.21 20.52
N ALA A 23 1.77 0.23 21.32
CA ALA A 23 2.64 -0.86 21.76
C ALA A 23 3.17 -1.68 20.58
N ARG A 24 2.31 -2.01 19.63
CA ARG A 24 2.72 -2.76 18.43
C ARG A 24 3.75 -1.98 17.62
N ASN A 25 3.53 -0.70 17.40
CA ASN A 25 4.46 0.15 16.66
C ASN A 25 5.81 0.27 17.37
N MET A 26 5.81 0.42 18.70
CA MET A 26 7.05 0.45 19.48
C MET A 26 7.85 -0.84 19.35
N LEU A 27 7.18 -2.01 19.32
CA LEU A 27 7.85 -3.29 19.13
C LEU A 27 8.43 -3.44 17.74
N GLU A 28 7.75 -2.96 16.70
CA GLU A 28 8.24 -2.99 15.32
C GLU A 28 9.45 -2.07 15.12
N GLU A 29 9.43 -0.89 15.72
CA GLU A 29 10.53 0.09 15.62
C GLU A 29 11.73 -0.27 16.48
N ASN A 30 11.53 -1.02 17.57
CA ASN A 30 12.56 -1.39 18.53
C ASN A 30 12.54 -2.89 18.80
N PRO A 31 13.13 -3.72 17.91
CA PRO A 31 13.11 -5.18 18.05
C PRO A 31 13.76 -5.71 19.33
N GLU A 32 14.60 -4.89 19.98
CA GLU A 32 15.26 -5.25 21.22
C GLU A 32 14.35 -5.18 22.45
N LEU A 33 13.20 -4.51 22.35
CA LEU A 33 12.26 -4.40 23.46
C LEU A 33 11.38 -5.65 23.59
N SER A 34 11.09 -6.05 24.81
CA SER A 34 10.12 -7.11 25.07
C SER A 34 8.69 -6.56 25.12
N VAL A 35 7.72 -7.45 24.90
CA VAL A 35 6.30 -7.11 25.07
C VAL A 35 6.03 -6.58 26.47
N SER A 36 6.61 -7.21 27.49
CA SER A 36 6.46 -6.78 28.89
C SER A 36 6.92 -5.34 29.12
N ASP A 37 8.04 -4.94 28.50
CA ASP A 37 8.57 -3.57 28.64
C ASP A 37 7.64 -2.56 27.95
N VAL A 38 7.18 -2.87 26.76
CA VAL A 38 6.35 -1.97 25.96
C VAL A 38 4.97 -1.77 26.57
N VAL A 39 4.29 -2.85 27.00
CA VAL A 39 2.96 -2.71 27.60
C VAL A 39 2.98 -1.93 28.91
N LYS A 40 4.07 -2.02 29.67
CA LYS A 40 4.28 -1.17 30.85
C LYS A 40 4.37 0.30 30.46
N LYS A 41 5.12 0.62 29.41
CA LYS A 41 5.28 2.00 28.94
C LYS A 41 3.97 2.63 28.50
N VAL A 42 3.14 1.88 27.78
CA VAL A 42 1.86 2.39 27.27
C VAL A 42 0.70 2.22 28.26
N GLY A 43 0.90 1.51 29.36
CA GLY A 43 -0.08 1.40 30.45
C GLY A 43 -1.20 0.40 30.20
N ILE A 44 -0.91 -0.71 29.52
CA ILE A 44 -1.85 -1.83 29.31
C ILE A 44 -1.25 -3.13 29.85
N SER A 45 -2.08 -4.17 29.99
CA SER A 45 -1.62 -5.50 30.35
C SER A 45 -1.16 -6.28 29.12
N ARG A 46 -0.32 -7.30 29.34
CA ARG A 46 0.08 -8.23 28.29
C ARG A 46 -1.14 -8.94 27.67
N SER A 47 -2.09 -9.35 28.49
CA SER A 47 -3.30 -10.03 28.01
C SER A 47 -4.15 -9.11 27.12
N THR A 48 -4.27 -7.83 27.46
CA THR A 48 -4.95 -6.84 26.59
C THR A 48 -4.24 -6.70 25.26
N TYR A 49 -2.91 -6.58 25.28
CA TYR A 49 -2.12 -6.48 24.06
C TYR A 49 -2.33 -7.70 23.15
N TYR A 50 -2.15 -8.91 23.65
CA TYR A 50 -2.30 -10.14 22.85
C TYR A 50 -3.71 -10.38 22.36
N LYS A 51 -4.73 -9.94 23.12
CA LYS A 51 -6.12 -10.09 22.72
C LYS A 51 -6.46 -9.25 21.49
N TYR A 52 -5.91 -8.05 21.38
CA TYR A 52 -6.33 -7.06 20.37
C TYR A 52 -5.28 -6.74 19.31
N LYS A 53 -4.04 -7.18 19.44
CA LYS A 53 -2.95 -6.78 18.54
C LYS A 53 -3.20 -7.06 17.06
N ASP A 54 -3.95 -8.09 16.73
CA ASP A 54 -4.24 -8.49 15.35
C ASP A 54 -5.61 -8.01 14.84
N TYR A 55 -6.34 -7.27 15.66
CA TYR A 55 -7.71 -6.84 15.36
C TYR A 55 -7.88 -5.32 15.28
N ILE A 56 -6.91 -4.55 15.72
CA ILE A 56 -6.97 -3.09 15.73
C ILE A 56 -5.89 -2.54 14.83
N TYR A 57 -6.29 -1.73 13.84
CA TYR A 57 -5.40 -1.13 12.87
C TYR A 57 -5.70 0.34 12.71
N LEU A 58 -4.67 1.15 12.47
CA LEU A 58 -4.85 2.51 11.98
C LEU A 58 -5.12 2.48 10.49
N PRO A 59 -5.76 3.52 9.93
CA PRO A 59 -5.95 3.61 8.47
C PRO A 59 -4.65 3.49 7.68
N GLU A 60 -3.54 3.94 8.24
CA GLU A 60 -2.22 3.90 7.63
C GLU A 60 -1.56 2.52 7.65
N ASP A 61 -1.97 1.64 8.56
CA ASP A 61 -1.32 0.34 8.79
C ASP A 61 -1.68 -0.72 7.75
N GLY A 62 -2.68 -0.47 6.93
CA GLY A 62 -3.18 -1.46 5.98
C GLY A 62 -3.88 -0.83 4.80
N SER A 63 -4.69 -1.63 4.13
CA SER A 63 -5.46 -1.19 2.97
C SER A 63 -6.67 -0.32 3.31
N PHE A 64 -6.87 0.02 4.58
CA PHE A 64 -7.99 0.86 5.01
C PHE A 64 -7.75 2.30 4.58
N GLY A 65 -8.67 2.82 3.80
CA GLY A 65 -8.57 4.18 3.27
C GLY A 65 -7.55 4.36 2.16
N GLN A 66 -6.82 3.32 1.78
CA GLN A 66 -5.96 3.36 0.61
C GLN A 66 -6.81 3.26 -0.66
N ARG A 67 -6.55 4.15 -1.60
CA ARG A 67 -7.08 4.02 -2.94
C ARG A 67 -6.10 3.22 -3.77
N LYS A 68 -6.59 2.18 -4.42
CA LYS A 68 -5.77 1.28 -5.23
C LYS A 68 -6.17 1.35 -6.69
N ALA A 69 -5.20 1.25 -7.57
CA ALA A 69 -5.41 1.10 -9.00
C ALA A 69 -4.59 -0.07 -9.52
N VAL A 70 -5.13 -0.78 -10.51
CA VAL A 70 -4.40 -1.82 -11.22
C VAL A 70 -4.25 -1.41 -12.67
N LEU A 71 -3.00 -1.29 -13.11
CA LEU A 71 -2.64 -0.97 -14.49
C LEU A 71 -2.15 -2.22 -15.19
N ASN A 72 -2.67 -2.49 -16.37
CA ASN A 72 -2.14 -3.49 -17.28
C ASN A 72 -1.53 -2.79 -18.49
N MET A 73 -0.33 -3.18 -18.85
CA MET A 73 0.38 -2.57 -19.94
C MET A 73 1.17 -3.57 -20.75
N ILE A 74 1.39 -3.22 -22.00
CA ILE A 74 2.34 -3.91 -22.89
C ILE A 74 3.51 -2.97 -23.10
N LEU A 75 4.69 -3.45 -22.71
CA LEU A 75 5.94 -2.70 -22.84
C LEU A 75 6.86 -3.33 -23.88
N SER A 76 7.62 -2.49 -24.58
CA SER A 76 8.74 -3.00 -25.36
C SER A 76 9.75 -3.65 -24.44
N HIS A 77 10.20 -4.85 -24.78
CA HIS A 77 11.22 -5.54 -24.00
C HIS A 77 12.62 -5.01 -24.37
N ARG A 78 12.94 -3.84 -23.82
CA ARG A 78 14.23 -3.17 -23.96
C ARG A 78 14.74 -2.74 -22.59
N ALA A 79 16.04 -2.66 -22.43
CA ALA A 79 16.64 -2.16 -21.20
C ALA A 79 16.12 -0.76 -20.87
N GLY A 80 15.71 -0.56 -19.62
CA GLY A 80 15.28 0.73 -19.09
C GLY A 80 13.83 1.10 -19.29
N VAL A 81 13.04 0.36 -20.09
CA VAL A 81 11.62 0.70 -20.31
C VAL A 81 10.81 0.55 -19.02
N LEU A 82 10.91 -0.57 -18.33
CA LEU A 82 10.21 -0.78 -17.06
C LEU A 82 10.68 0.23 -16.00
N SER A 83 11.97 0.50 -15.93
CA SER A 83 12.51 1.51 -15.01
C SER A 83 11.94 2.89 -15.28
N SER A 84 11.79 3.29 -16.54
CA SER A 84 11.20 4.57 -16.92
C SER A 84 9.74 4.67 -16.49
N VAL A 85 8.97 3.58 -16.62
CA VAL A 85 7.58 3.51 -16.16
C VAL A 85 7.51 3.66 -14.63
N LEU A 86 8.34 2.92 -13.91
CA LEU A 86 8.37 2.98 -12.45
C LEU A 86 8.78 4.35 -11.93
N ASN A 87 9.74 4.99 -12.57
CA ASN A 87 10.16 6.35 -12.22
C ASN A 87 9.04 7.36 -12.46
N ALA A 88 8.33 7.24 -13.58
CA ALA A 88 7.19 8.11 -13.87
C ALA A 88 6.09 7.93 -12.82
N LEU A 89 5.77 6.68 -12.45
CA LEU A 89 4.79 6.40 -11.41
C LEU A 89 5.18 7.01 -10.07
N SER A 90 6.44 6.88 -9.68
CA SER A 90 6.95 7.50 -8.46
C SER A 90 6.80 9.03 -8.48
N GLY A 91 7.01 9.66 -9.62
CA GLY A 91 6.87 11.10 -9.81
C GLY A 91 5.43 11.62 -9.62
N PHE A 92 4.43 10.76 -9.78
CA PHE A 92 3.02 11.11 -9.54
C PHE A 92 2.59 10.97 -8.07
N GLY A 93 3.47 10.55 -7.19
CA GLY A 93 3.13 10.31 -5.79
C GLY A 93 2.47 8.96 -5.53
N THR A 94 2.59 8.01 -6.45
CA THR A 94 2.09 6.65 -6.27
C THR A 94 3.12 5.75 -5.59
N SER A 95 2.65 4.69 -4.96
CA SER A 95 3.49 3.62 -4.44
C SER A 95 3.12 2.31 -5.13
N VAL A 96 4.13 1.58 -5.60
CA VAL A 96 3.92 0.27 -6.22
C VAL A 96 3.69 -0.77 -5.13
N LEU A 97 2.57 -1.48 -5.20
CA LEU A 97 2.21 -2.55 -4.27
C LEU A 97 2.66 -3.91 -4.83
N THR A 98 2.37 -4.18 -6.09
CA THR A 98 2.78 -5.42 -6.75
C THR A 98 3.14 -5.15 -8.20
N ILE A 99 4.08 -5.95 -8.72
CA ILE A 99 4.42 -6.01 -10.14
C ILE A 99 4.39 -7.46 -10.57
N SER A 100 3.72 -7.74 -11.68
CA SER A 100 3.74 -9.04 -12.32
C SER A 100 4.09 -8.87 -13.80
N GLN A 101 5.10 -9.55 -14.27
CA GLN A 101 5.55 -9.51 -15.66
C GLN A 101 5.56 -10.92 -16.23
N SER A 102 4.94 -11.11 -17.39
CA SER A 102 5.03 -12.35 -18.14
C SER A 102 6.37 -12.47 -18.88
N ILE A 103 6.72 -13.68 -19.28
CA ILE A 103 7.89 -13.93 -20.14
C ILE A 103 7.69 -13.15 -21.45
N PRO A 104 8.67 -12.35 -21.89
CA PRO A 104 8.55 -11.57 -23.10
C PRO A 104 8.41 -12.45 -24.34
N ILE A 105 7.49 -12.08 -25.22
CA ILE A 105 7.26 -12.73 -26.51
C ILE A 105 7.24 -11.65 -27.59
N GLY A 106 8.00 -11.84 -28.65
CA GLY A 106 8.05 -10.88 -29.76
C GLY A 106 8.52 -9.50 -29.33
N ASN A 107 9.50 -9.41 -28.44
CA ASN A 107 10.04 -8.17 -27.88
C ASN A 107 8.99 -7.32 -27.12
N LYS A 108 7.91 -7.93 -26.65
CA LYS A 108 6.87 -7.29 -25.85
C LYS A 108 6.67 -8.06 -24.54
N ALA A 109 6.47 -7.35 -23.47
CA ALA A 109 6.17 -7.90 -22.15
C ALA A 109 4.83 -7.37 -21.66
N ASN A 110 4.01 -8.26 -21.12
CA ASN A 110 2.80 -7.88 -20.40
C ASN A 110 3.19 -7.62 -18.94
N VAL A 111 2.83 -6.45 -18.44
CA VAL A 111 3.12 -6.04 -17.07
C VAL A 111 1.82 -5.60 -16.39
N SER A 112 1.57 -6.13 -15.22
CA SER A 112 0.48 -5.71 -14.34
C SER A 112 1.06 -5.06 -13.09
N ILE A 113 0.64 -3.85 -12.79
CA ILE A 113 1.13 -3.09 -11.63
C ILE A 113 -0.05 -2.68 -10.78
N SER A 114 -0.02 -3.06 -9.50
CA SER A 114 -0.96 -2.56 -8.50
C SER A 114 -0.34 -1.39 -7.76
N LEU A 115 -1.07 -0.30 -7.64
CA LEU A 115 -0.60 0.97 -7.08
C LEU A 115 -1.46 1.40 -5.91
N ASP A 116 -0.84 2.00 -4.93
CA ASP A 116 -1.49 2.90 -3.99
C ASP A 116 -1.50 4.31 -4.61
N ILE A 117 -2.69 4.84 -4.84
CA ILE A 117 -2.91 6.16 -5.44
C ILE A 117 -3.49 7.17 -4.44
N SER A 118 -3.42 6.88 -3.15
CA SER A 118 -3.96 7.75 -2.09
C SER A 118 -3.32 9.14 -2.09
N ASN A 119 -2.04 9.22 -2.44
CA ASN A 119 -1.26 10.46 -2.50
C ASN A 119 -0.98 10.92 -3.94
N LEU A 120 -1.81 10.50 -4.88
CA LEU A 120 -1.66 10.89 -6.27
C LEU A 120 -1.74 12.41 -6.43
N SER A 121 -0.73 13.00 -7.09
CA SER A 121 -0.58 14.45 -7.24
C SER A 121 -1.39 15.05 -8.40
N CYS A 122 -2.02 14.21 -9.21
CA CYS A 122 -2.83 14.62 -10.37
C CYS A 122 -4.06 13.72 -10.50
N SER A 123 -4.89 13.95 -11.51
CA SER A 123 -6.00 13.03 -11.78
C SER A 123 -5.50 11.70 -12.35
N VAL A 124 -6.29 10.65 -12.20
CA VAL A 124 -5.98 9.34 -12.78
C VAL A 124 -5.86 9.45 -14.30
N GLU A 125 -6.72 10.24 -14.92
CA GLU A 125 -6.71 10.48 -16.37
C GLU A 125 -5.41 11.16 -16.82
N ALA A 126 -4.93 12.15 -16.07
CA ALA A 126 -3.66 12.83 -16.36
C ALA A 126 -2.47 11.89 -16.21
N MET A 127 -2.45 11.07 -15.15
CA MET A 127 -1.44 10.04 -14.96
C MET A 127 -1.40 9.06 -16.12
N MET A 128 -2.56 8.56 -16.53
CA MET A 128 -2.68 7.62 -17.65
C MET A 128 -2.19 8.24 -18.96
N ALA A 129 -2.54 9.50 -19.22
CA ALA A 129 -2.10 10.22 -20.41
C ALA A 129 -0.57 10.36 -20.44
N ASP A 130 0.04 10.72 -19.33
CA ASP A 130 1.49 10.87 -19.23
C ASP A 130 2.24 9.54 -19.33
N LEU A 131 1.72 8.47 -18.72
CA LEU A 131 2.30 7.13 -18.83
C LEU A 131 2.31 6.62 -20.26
N LYS A 132 1.28 6.91 -21.05
CA LYS A 132 1.21 6.53 -22.47
C LYS A 132 2.31 7.19 -23.31
N LYS A 133 2.85 8.32 -22.86
CA LYS A 133 3.94 9.05 -23.53
C LYS A 133 5.31 8.48 -23.19
N VAL A 134 5.44 7.63 -22.18
CA VAL A 134 6.73 7.03 -21.83
C VAL A 134 7.20 6.12 -22.97
N GLY A 135 8.45 6.30 -23.40
CA GLY A 135 9.02 5.52 -24.50
C GLY A 135 9.02 4.02 -24.18
N GLY A 136 8.46 3.23 -25.10
CA GLY A 136 8.34 1.79 -24.95
C GLY A 136 7.01 1.29 -24.41
N VAL A 137 6.12 2.17 -23.96
CA VAL A 137 4.75 1.81 -23.60
C VAL A 137 3.93 1.64 -24.88
N LYS A 138 3.51 0.40 -25.17
CA LYS A 138 2.74 0.06 -26.39
C LYS A 138 1.24 0.14 -26.15
N SER A 139 0.79 -0.31 -24.97
CA SER A 139 -0.59 -0.15 -24.54
C SER A 139 -0.65 0.01 -23.03
N LEU A 140 -1.68 0.65 -22.55
CA LEU A 140 -1.92 0.91 -21.14
C LEU A 140 -3.42 0.92 -20.87
N GLN A 141 -3.85 0.11 -19.93
CA GLN A 141 -5.25 0.00 -19.51
C GLN A 141 -5.36 0.04 -18.00
N LEU A 142 -6.37 0.74 -17.52
CA LEU A 142 -6.76 0.72 -16.12
C LEU A 142 -7.78 -0.42 -15.92
N SER A 143 -7.41 -1.42 -15.11
CA SER A 143 -8.27 -2.58 -14.87
C SER A 143 -9.27 -2.36 -13.75
N SER A 144 -8.83 -1.68 -12.68
CA SER A 144 -9.70 -1.39 -11.54
C SER A 144 -9.20 -0.17 -10.76
N ILE A 145 -10.13 0.49 -10.09
CA ILE A 145 -9.88 1.49 -9.04
C ILE A 145 -10.78 1.11 -7.87
N ASP A 146 -10.19 1.05 -6.70
CA ASP A 146 -10.93 0.86 -5.43
C ASP A 146 -11.00 2.15 -4.63
#